data_e00cfea40a02da6a7c8d6acaf73b6966
#
_entry.id   e00cfea40a02da6a7c8d6acaf73b6966
#
_cell.length_a   1.000
_cell.length_b   1.000
_cell.length_c   1.000
_cell.angle_alpha   90.00
_cell.angle_beta   90.00
_cell.angle_gamma   90.00
#
_symmetry.space_group_name_H-M   'P 1'
#
loop_
_entity.id
_entity.type
_entity.pdbx_description
1 polymer ?
#
loop_
_entity_poly.entity_id
_entity_poly.type
_entity_poly.pdbx_seq_one_letter_code
_entity_poly.pdbx_strand_id
1 'polypeptide(L)'
;VYGGKVPDYQDMINTAIGYDERIADYIGLARKETDITKLMDDDHMGYTLVTLSVALWAYWHVASFEEGLLAVVNAGGDADTNAAVACAILGAKFGFSSIPTEYVKGLIYKEQIEDVIEGLRQVCLAKQNNEE
;
A
#
# COMPACT_ATOMS: atom_id res chain seq x y z
N VAL A 1 2.98 -3.14 -8.72
CA VAL A 1 3.39 -4.51 -9.10
C VAL A 1 3.03 -4.75 -10.56
N TYR A 2 3.50 -3.85 -11.42
CA TYR A 2 3.32 -4.00 -12.86
C TYR A 2 4.22 -5.15 -13.36
N GLY A 3 3.65 -6.14 -14.01
CA GLY A 3 4.41 -7.27 -14.56
C GLY A 3 4.88 -8.32 -13.57
N GLY A 4 4.35 -8.39 -12.35
CA GLY A 4 4.65 -9.45 -11.39
C GLY A 4 6.05 -9.42 -10.79
N LYS A 5 6.84 -8.37 -11.03
CA LYS A 5 8.17 -8.22 -10.43
C LYS A 5 8.06 -7.52 -9.08
N VAL A 6 8.63 -8.12 -8.06
CA VAL A 6 8.86 -7.47 -6.77
C VAL A 6 9.92 -6.39 -6.99
N PRO A 7 9.67 -5.12 -6.64
CA PRO A 7 10.69 -4.08 -6.75
C PRO A 7 11.91 -4.43 -5.90
N ASP A 8 13.10 -4.29 -6.48
CA ASP A 8 14.33 -4.39 -5.71
C ASP A 8 14.46 -3.18 -4.78
N TYR A 9 14.90 -3.44 -3.55
CA TYR A 9 15.03 -2.38 -2.53
C TYR A 9 16.00 -1.28 -2.97
N GLN A 10 17.13 -1.66 -3.57
CA GLN A 10 18.14 -0.69 -4.00
C GLN A 10 17.64 0.15 -5.19
N ASP A 11 16.88 -0.44 -6.09
CA ASP A 11 16.24 0.28 -7.20
C ASP A 11 15.21 1.29 -6.69
N MET A 12 14.45 0.93 -5.65
CA MET A 12 13.51 1.86 -4.99
C MET A 12 14.25 3.05 -4.38
N ILE A 13 15.34 2.82 -3.65
CA ILE A 13 16.16 3.87 -3.04
C ILE A 13 16.78 4.76 -4.12
N ASN A 14 17.38 4.19 -5.16
CA ASN A 14 18.00 4.95 -6.25
C ASN A 14 16.98 5.82 -6.98
N THR A 15 15.79 5.29 -7.21
CA THR A 15 14.69 6.05 -7.83
C THR A 15 14.25 7.20 -6.91
N ALA A 16 14.08 6.92 -5.62
CA ALA A 16 13.65 7.90 -4.62
C ALA A 16 14.61 9.10 -4.54
N ILE A 17 15.91 8.84 -4.47
CA ILE A 17 16.95 9.89 -4.42
C ILE A 17 16.88 10.80 -5.66
N GLY A 18 16.50 10.26 -6.81
CA GLY A 18 16.34 11.05 -8.04
C GLY A 18 15.22 12.09 -7.97
N TYR A 19 14.29 11.95 -7.02
CA TYR A 19 13.19 12.89 -6.79
C TYR A 19 13.40 13.75 -5.56
N ASP A 20 13.67 13.12 -4.40
CA ASP A 20 13.88 13.80 -3.12
C ASP A 20 14.56 12.82 -2.14
N GLU A 21 15.69 13.23 -1.55
CA GLU A 21 16.46 12.40 -0.61
C GLU A 21 15.62 11.94 0.59
N ARG A 22 14.67 12.77 1.04
CA ARG A 22 13.76 12.43 2.15
C ARG A 22 12.94 11.17 1.87
N ILE A 23 12.56 10.91 0.62
CA ILE A 23 11.82 9.70 0.26
C ILE A 23 12.64 8.45 0.58
N ALA A 24 13.95 8.47 0.26
CA ALA A 24 14.85 7.36 0.56
C ALA A 24 14.99 7.10 2.07
N ASP A 25 15.02 8.16 2.88
CA ASP A 25 15.09 8.04 4.34
C ASP A 25 13.84 7.33 4.90
N TYR A 26 12.64 7.71 4.45
CA TYR A 26 11.40 7.09 4.88
C TYR A 26 11.24 5.63 4.38
N ILE A 27 11.72 5.31 3.18
CA ILE A 27 11.81 3.93 2.68
C ILE A 27 12.77 3.12 3.57
N GLY A 28 13.94 3.67 3.90
CA GLY A 28 14.93 3.04 4.77
C GLY A 28 14.39 2.78 6.17
N LEU A 29 13.68 3.75 6.74
CA LEU A 29 13.04 3.64 8.05
C LEU A 29 11.99 2.51 8.04
N ALA A 30 11.11 2.48 7.05
CA ALA A 30 10.09 1.44 6.90
C ALA A 30 10.68 0.02 6.81
N ARG A 31 11.84 -0.12 6.17
CA ARG A 31 12.53 -1.41 6.03
C ARG A 31 13.17 -1.89 7.32
N LYS A 32 13.71 -0.96 8.10
CA LYS A 32 14.51 -1.24 9.30
C LYS A 32 13.66 -1.39 10.56
N GLU A 33 12.62 -0.57 10.69
CA GLU A 33 11.79 -0.52 11.89
C GLU A 33 10.88 -1.77 11.96
N THR A 34 10.81 -2.39 13.12
CA THR A 34 9.95 -3.56 13.36
C THR A 34 8.65 -3.20 14.08
N ASP A 35 8.63 -2.06 14.75
CA ASP A 35 7.47 -1.54 15.48
C ASP A 35 6.83 -0.39 14.69
N ILE A 36 5.68 -0.66 14.08
CA ILE A 36 4.97 0.30 13.24
C ILE A 36 4.62 1.60 13.99
N THR A 37 4.41 1.55 15.29
CA THR A 37 4.05 2.74 16.08
C THR A 37 5.13 3.80 16.06
N LYS A 38 6.38 3.42 15.83
CA LYS A 38 7.52 4.35 15.69
C LYS A 38 7.60 5.06 14.34
N LEU A 39 6.77 4.63 13.38
CA LEU A 39 6.62 5.33 12.10
C LEU A 39 5.53 6.41 12.19
N MET A 40 4.68 6.35 13.22
CA MET A 40 3.64 7.34 13.42
C MET A 40 4.22 8.64 13.94
N ASP A 41 3.72 9.74 13.43
CA ASP A 41 4.12 11.09 13.81
C ASP A 41 2.84 11.92 14.00
N ASP A 42 2.44 12.08 15.26
CA ASP A 42 1.22 12.81 15.60
C ASP A 42 1.33 14.32 15.31
N ASP A 43 2.55 14.85 15.28
CA ASP A 43 2.81 16.27 14.97
C ASP A 43 2.68 16.54 13.45
N HIS A 44 2.79 15.49 12.62
CA HIS A 44 2.73 15.59 11.17
C HIS A 44 1.64 14.66 10.57
N MET A 45 0.47 14.62 11.20
CA MET A 45 -0.68 13.86 10.67
C MET A 45 -0.98 14.26 9.22
N GLY A 46 -1.19 13.27 8.34
CA GLY A 46 -1.42 13.47 6.91
C GLY A 46 -0.15 13.73 6.09
N TYR A 47 1.04 13.59 6.69
CA TYR A 47 2.28 13.75 5.92
C TYR A 47 2.55 12.54 5.02
N THR A 48 2.60 12.79 3.72
CA THR A 48 2.65 11.74 2.69
C THR A 48 3.83 10.77 2.82
N LEU A 49 4.98 11.21 3.34
CA LEU A 49 6.13 10.33 3.54
C LEU A 49 5.94 9.38 4.74
N VAL A 50 5.18 9.78 5.76
CA VAL A 50 4.75 8.88 6.84
C VAL A 50 3.84 7.80 6.25
N THR A 51 2.82 8.18 5.48
CA THR A 51 1.92 7.24 4.80
C THR A 51 2.69 6.26 3.90
N LEU A 52 3.68 6.76 3.13
CA LEU A 52 4.55 5.91 2.32
C LEU A 52 5.32 4.90 3.18
N SER A 53 5.94 5.35 4.28
CA SER A 53 6.71 4.47 5.16
C SER A 53 5.84 3.40 5.82
N VAL A 54 4.65 3.75 6.27
CA VAL A 54 3.68 2.83 6.87
C VAL A 54 3.23 1.77 5.86
N ALA A 55 2.92 2.17 4.64
CA ALA A 55 2.49 1.26 3.59
C ALA A 55 3.61 0.29 3.16
N LEU A 56 4.85 0.77 3.06
CA LEU A 56 6.01 -0.08 2.77
C LEU A 56 6.40 -0.97 3.95
N TRP A 57 6.24 -0.49 5.18
CA TRP A 57 6.40 -1.33 6.36
C TRP A 57 5.44 -2.53 6.31
N ALA A 58 4.16 -2.28 6.07
CA ALA A 58 3.17 -3.35 5.93
C ALA A 58 3.56 -4.31 4.78
N TYR A 59 4.04 -3.79 3.64
CA TYR A 59 4.51 -4.62 2.55
C TYR A 59 5.63 -5.60 2.95
N TRP A 60 6.58 -5.18 3.80
CA TRP A 60 7.75 -6.00 4.14
C TRP A 60 7.55 -6.88 5.38
N HIS A 61 6.75 -6.45 6.36
CA HIS A 61 6.74 -7.06 7.69
C HIS A 61 5.53 -7.93 8.00
N VAL A 62 4.46 -7.90 7.17
CA VAL A 62 3.26 -8.71 7.44
C VAL A 62 3.15 -9.91 6.51
N ALA A 63 2.48 -10.96 7.01
CA ALA A 63 2.27 -12.22 6.30
C ALA A 63 0.90 -12.32 5.63
N SER A 64 -0.06 -11.42 5.92
CA SER A 64 -1.39 -11.41 5.32
C SER A 64 -1.95 -10.01 5.14
N PHE A 65 -2.98 -9.89 4.30
CA PHE A 65 -3.73 -8.63 4.11
C PHE A 65 -4.34 -8.15 5.44
N GLU A 66 -5.02 -9.05 6.16
CA GLU A 66 -5.72 -8.71 7.40
C GLU A 66 -4.75 -8.27 8.50
N GLU A 67 -3.63 -9.00 8.67
CA GLU A 67 -2.58 -8.61 9.61
C GLU A 67 -2.08 -7.20 9.36
N GLY A 68 -1.82 -6.87 8.09
CA GLY A 68 -1.34 -5.54 7.73
C GLY A 68 -2.37 -4.44 7.94
N LEU A 69 -3.63 -4.68 7.56
CA LEU A 69 -4.72 -3.74 7.82
C LEU A 69 -4.86 -3.46 9.31
N LEU A 70 -4.93 -4.51 10.15
CA LEU A 70 -5.11 -4.37 11.60
C LEU A 70 -3.90 -3.70 12.26
N ALA A 71 -2.68 -4.03 11.83
CA ALA A 71 -1.47 -3.39 12.34
C ALA A 71 -1.48 -1.87 12.08
N VAL A 72 -1.82 -1.46 10.85
CA VAL A 72 -1.85 -0.04 10.47
C VAL A 72 -2.95 0.72 11.20
N VAL A 73 -4.18 0.17 11.24
CA VAL A 73 -5.32 0.82 11.91
C VAL A 73 -5.07 0.98 13.42
N ASN A 74 -4.52 -0.06 14.07
CA ASN A 74 -4.26 -0.04 15.51
C ASN A 74 -3.04 0.81 15.89
N ALA A 75 -2.18 1.14 14.96
CA ALA A 75 -1.03 2.02 15.24
C ALA A 75 -1.42 3.48 15.50
N GLY A 76 -2.62 3.89 15.12
CA GLY A 76 -3.13 5.25 15.36
C GLY A 76 -2.67 6.27 14.33
N GLY A 77 -2.56 7.53 14.74
CA GLY A 77 -2.26 8.65 13.84
C GLY A 77 -3.35 8.84 12.78
N ASP A 78 -2.95 9.14 11.54
CA ASP A 78 -3.84 9.24 10.37
C ASP A 78 -4.22 7.84 9.85
N ALA A 79 -4.89 7.06 10.71
CA ALA A 79 -5.08 5.62 10.52
C ALA A 79 -5.87 5.27 9.26
N ASP A 80 -6.87 6.05 8.90
CA ASP A 80 -7.72 5.82 7.71
C ASP A 80 -6.95 6.07 6.40
N THR A 81 -6.22 7.18 6.31
CA THR A 81 -5.37 7.47 5.14
C THR A 81 -4.24 6.45 5.00
N ASN A 82 -3.54 6.17 6.10
CA ASN A 82 -2.45 5.20 6.11
C ASN A 82 -2.94 3.80 5.72
N ALA A 83 -4.09 3.36 6.26
CA ALA A 83 -4.69 2.08 5.92
C ALA A 83 -5.15 2.02 4.46
N ALA A 84 -5.71 3.09 3.90
CA ALA A 84 -6.14 3.11 2.50
C ALA A 84 -4.95 2.85 1.55
N VAL A 85 -3.81 3.52 1.77
CA VAL A 85 -2.61 3.33 0.94
C VAL A 85 -1.94 1.97 1.21
N ALA A 86 -1.82 1.56 2.47
CA ALA A 86 -1.25 0.27 2.83
C ALA A 86 -2.07 -0.89 2.24
N CYS A 87 -3.40 -0.86 2.32
CA CYS A 87 -4.28 -1.88 1.77
C CYS A 87 -4.23 -1.96 0.24
N ALA A 88 -4.01 -0.85 -0.46
CA ALA A 88 -3.79 -0.89 -1.91
C ALA A 88 -2.52 -1.70 -2.26
N ILE A 89 -1.42 -1.48 -1.53
CA ILE A 89 -0.16 -2.24 -1.70
C ILE A 89 -0.32 -3.70 -1.27
N LEU A 90 -0.98 -3.96 -0.14
CA LEU A 90 -1.24 -5.31 0.35
C LEU A 90 -2.16 -6.10 -0.58
N GLY A 91 -3.17 -5.46 -1.15
CA GLY A 91 -4.04 -6.05 -2.16
C GLY A 91 -3.28 -6.45 -3.42
N ALA A 92 -2.32 -5.63 -3.86
CA ALA A 92 -1.42 -5.97 -4.97
C ALA A 92 -0.45 -7.11 -4.62
N LYS A 93 -0.01 -7.20 -3.36
CA LYS A 93 0.90 -8.25 -2.87
C LYS A 93 0.20 -9.60 -2.70
N PHE A 94 -0.95 -9.62 -2.04
CA PHE A 94 -1.63 -10.84 -1.62
C PHE A 94 -2.79 -11.26 -2.52
N GLY A 95 -3.30 -10.36 -3.35
CA GLY A 95 -4.44 -10.57 -4.24
C GLY A 95 -5.80 -10.32 -3.56
N PHE A 96 -6.82 -10.10 -4.38
CA PHE A 96 -8.18 -9.81 -3.93
C PHE A 96 -8.77 -10.91 -3.03
N SER A 97 -8.47 -12.18 -3.33
CA SER A 97 -8.99 -13.34 -2.55
C SER A 97 -8.44 -13.41 -1.12
N SER A 98 -7.39 -12.66 -0.80
CA SER A 98 -6.83 -12.56 0.56
C SER A 98 -7.58 -11.60 1.46
N ILE A 99 -8.45 -10.76 0.89
CA ILE A 99 -9.26 -9.81 1.67
C ILE A 99 -10.37 -10.58 2.36
N PRO A 100 -10.54 -10.45 3.69
CA PRO A 100 -11.62 -11.11 4.41
C PRO A 100 -12.99 -10.80 3.81
N THR A 101 -13.79 -11.83 3.59
CA THR A 101 -15.06 -11.73 2.88
C THR A 101 -16.04 -10.78 3.57
N GLU A 102 -15.99 -10.70 4.89
CA GLU A 102 -16.81 -9.81 5.71
C GLU A 102 -16.50 -8.33 5.43
N TYR A 103 -15.24 -7.98 5.18
CA TYR A 103 -14.85 -6.60 4.83
C TYR A 103 -15.40 -6.22 3.46
N VAL A 104 -15.29 -7.13 2.49
CA VAL A 104 -15.85 -6.89 1.14
C VAL A 104 -17.37 -6.80 1.17
N LYS A 105 -18.05 -7.64 1.97
CA LYS A 105 -19.51 -7.61 2.12
C LYS A 105 -20.01 -6.36 2.85
N GLY A 106 -19.20 -5.83 3.76
CA GLY A 106 -19.52 -4.64 4.55
C GLY A 106 -19.29 -3.31 3.82
N LEU A 107 -18.72 -3.32 2.62
CA LEU A 107 -18.44 -2.09 1.86
C LEU A 107 -19.73 -1.35 1.49
N ILE A 108 -19.78 -0.08 1.86
CA ILE A 108 -20.80 0.85 1.38
C ILE A 108 -20.55 1.08 -0.12
N TYR A 109 -21.61 1.07 -0.93
CA TYR A 109 -21.52 1.21 -2.39
C TYR A 109 -20.69 0.11 -3.10
N LYS A 110 -20.71 -1.11 -2.56
CA LYS A 110 -19.94 -2.25 -3.08
C LYS A 110 -20.13 -2.45 -4.59
N GLU A 111 -21.36 -2.47 -5.07
CA GLU A 111 -21.65 -2.69 -6.50
C GLU A 111 -21.04 -1.61 -7.39
N GLN A 112 -21.15 -0.34 -6.99
CA GLN A 112 -20.55 0.77 -7.74
C GLN A 112 -19.03 0.70 -7.76
N ILE A 113 -18.41 0.26 -6.64
CA ILE A 113 -16.96 0.06 -6.55
C ILE A 113 -16.53 -1.09 -7.49
N GLU A 114 -17.26 -2.20 -7.50
CA GLU A 114 -16.99 -3.35 -8.37
C GLU A 114 -17.09 -2.97 -9.85
N ASP A 115 -18.10 -2.20 -10.24
CA ASP A 115 -18.26 -1.69 -11.60
C ASP A 115 -17.10 -0.81 -12.05
N VAL A 116 -16.63 0.09 -11.18
CA VAL A 116 -15.48 0.96 -11.46
C VAL A 116 -14.18 0.15 -11.59
N ILE A 117 -13.98 -0.82 -10.71
CA ILE A 117 -12.81 -1.71 -10.75
C ILE A 117 -12.80 -2.51 -12.06
N GLU A 118 -13.95 -3.07 -12.46
CA GLU A 118 -14.04 -3.83 -13.72
C GLU A 118 -13.79 -2.93 -14.94
N GLY A 119 -14.32 -1.71 -14.95
CA GLY A 119 -14.03 -0.74 -16.00
C GLY A 119 -12.54 -0.41 -16.11
N LEU A 120 -11.86 -0.19 -14.97
CA LEU A 120 -10.41 0.04 -14.94
C LEU A 120 -9.62 -1.18 -15.44
N ARG A 121 -10.02 -2.38 -15.01
CA ARG A 121 -9.41 -3.64 -15.48
C ARG A 121 -9.46 -3.78 -17.00
N GLN A 122 -10.60 -3.47 -17.61
CA GLN A 122 -10.77 -3.52 -19.07
C GLN A 122 -9.82 -2.53 -19.78
N VAL A 123 -9.68 -1.32 -19.27
CA VAL A 123 -8.75 -0.32 -19.83
C VAL A 123 -7.30 -0.78 -19.74
N CYS A 124 -6.90 -1.39 -18.61
CA CYS A 124 -5.54 -1.91 -18.44
C CYS A 124 -5.24 -3.07 -19.41
N LEU A 125 -6.19 -4.00 -19.60
CA LEU A 125 -6.03 -5.12 -20.54
C LEU A 125 -5.97 -4.65 -22.00
N ALA A 126 -6.79 -3.67 -22.37
CA ALA A 126 -6.76 -3.12 -23.72
C ALA A 126 -5.43 -2.44 -24.07
N LYS A 127 -4.76 -1.80 -23.09
CA LYS A 127 -3.42 -1.23 -23.29
C LYS A 127 -2.36 -2.30 -23.49
N GLN A 128 -2.38 -3.39 -22.72
CA GLN A 128 -1.42 -4.49 -22.86
C GLN A 128 -1.48 -5.12 -24.26
N ASN A 129 -2.68 -5.33 -24.81
CA ASN A 129 -2.85 -5.90 -26.15
C ASN A 129 -2.43 -4.98 -27.30
N ASN A 130 -2.25 -3.68 -27.06
CA ASN A 130 -1.82 -2.71 -28.07
C ASN A 130 -0.30 -2.44 -28.04
N GLU A 131 0.43 -2.95 -27.05
CA GLU A 131 1.88 -2.80 -26.89
C GLU A 131 2.65 -4.07 -27.32
N GLU A 132 1.96 -5.15 -27.72
CA GLU A 132 2.49 -6.34 -28.40
C GLU A 132 2.39 -6.22 -29.92
#